data_323c51528c02b9dc39015472c522bb0d
#
_entry.id   323c51528c02b9dc39015472c522bb0d
#
_cell.length_a   1.000
_cell.length_b   1.000
_cell.length_c   1.000
_cell.angle_alpha   90.00
_cell.angle_beta   90.00
_cell.angle_gamma   90.00
#
_symmetry.space_group_name_H-M   'P 1'
#
loop_
_entity.id
_entity.type
_entity.pdbx_description
1 polymer ?
#
loop_
_entity_poly.entity_id
_entity_poly.type
_entity_poly.pdbx_seq_one_letter_code
_entity_poly.pdbx_strand_id
1 'polypeptide(L)'
;MAVERLTVGRGMRRKARLALDAAGPYGTLRGTPGTLLAEDGTRLYYEVDEPGGPGGSDGEAQAPASRRLFGIRRAPAAPPLTVVFSHGYCLSQDSWHFQRAALRAAGVRAVFWDQRSHGRSERSRTEAVSIDLFGRDLRAVIDAAAPEGPLVLVGHSMGGMTTMALAAQHPGLIAERVVGTAFLGTSSGGLAENTYGLPAAGMSLVRRLVLPGAFKLMTARPELVEKGRRATADLFAGVLRWYSFGSKDVDPAVVRFSERLIEATPVDVVAAFYPVFAEHEKREALCAFEDLPVVVVAGDKDLLTPSRHSEAIAEALPDARLVLLEDTGHLVMLERPEVVIAQLGDLLAAAAEGGALDRGQRAAAGARGRA
;
A
#
# COMPACT_ATOMS: atom_id res chain seq x y z
N MET A 1 -27.00 38.37 -6.23
CA MET A 1 -25.75 38.60 -5.45
C MET A 1 -25.26 37.35 -4.68
N ALA A 2 -26.01 36.71 -3.79
CA ALA A 2 -25.53 35.50 -3.10
C ALA A 2 -25.34 34.30 -4.03
N VAL A 3 -26.25 34.06 -4.98
CA VAL A 3 -26.19 32.97 -5.96
C VAL A 3 -25.03 33.19 -6.95
N GLU A 4 -24.79 34.43 -7.38
CA GLU A 4 -23.64 34.76 -8.25
C GLU A 4 -22.30 34.56 -7.58
N ARG A 5 -22.14 34.94 -6.31
CA ARG A 5 -20.90 34.67 -5.55
C ARG A 5 -20.64 33.20 -5.37
N LEU A 6 -21.68 32.38 -5.16
CA LEU A 6 -21.56 30.91 -5.05
C LEU A 6 -21.18 30.26 -6.40
N THR A 7 -21.73 30.73 -7.52
CA THR A 7 -21.43 30.16 -8.85
C THR A 7 -20.06 30.58 -9.37
N VAL A 8 -19.65 31.82 -9.17
CA VAL A 8 -18.32 32.33 -9.54
C VAL A 8 -17.24 31.62 -8.69
N GLY A 9 -17.48 31.49 -7.39
CA GLY A 9 -16.57 30.76 -6.50
C GLY A 9 -16.40 29.27 -6.86
N ARG A 10 -17.49 28.59 -7.27
CA ARG A 10 -17.44 27.21 -7.77
C ARG A 10 -16.66 27.09 -9.07
N GLY A 11 -16.84 28.01 -10.00
CA GLY A 11 -16.11 28.04 -11.28
C GLY A 11 -14.61 28.25 -11.10
N MET A 12 -14.21 29.16 -10.20
CA MET A 12 -12.79 29.42 -9.88
C MET A 12 -12.15 28.19 -9.18
N ARG A 13 -12.83 27.58 -8.23
CA ARG A 13 -12.36 26.35 -7.55
C ARG A 13 -12.21 25.18 -8.51
N ARG A 14 -13.16 24.99 -9.43
CA ARG A 14 -13.06 23.96 -10.47
C ARG A 14 -11.84 24.20 -11.38
N LYS A 15 -11.59 25.45 -11.80
CA LYS A 15 -10.40 25.81 -12.59
C LYS A 15 -9.11 25.57 -11.83
N ALA A 16 -9.05 25.91 -10.53
CA ALA A 16 -7.89 25.66 -9.69
C ALA A 16 -7.62 24.15 -9.54
N ARG A 17 -8.65 23.32 -9.31
CA ARG A 17 -8.51 21.86 -9.27
C ARG A 17 -7.99 21.29 -10.59
N LEU A 18 -8.52 21.73 -11.74
CA LEU A 18 -8.03 21.30 -13.05
C LEU A 18 -6.58 21.71 -13.30
N ALA A 19 -6.17 22.88 -12.83
CA ALA A 19 -4.78 23.34 -12.93
C ALA A 19 -3.85 22.45 -12.07
N LEU A 20 -4.26 22.08 -10.86
CA LEU A 20 -3.50 21.16 -10.00
C LEU A 20 -3.42 19.75 -10.59
N ASP A 21 -4.51 19.25 -11.19
CA ASP A 21 -4.52 17.96 -11.88
C ASP A 21 -3.57 17.97 -13.10
N ALA A 22 -3.44 19.10 -13.79
CA ALA A 22 -2.51 19.24 -14.91
C ALA A 22 -1.04 19.44 -14.48
N ALA A 23 -0.82 20.11 -13.34
CA ALA A 23 0.53 20.37 -12.80
C ALA A 23 1.20 19.09 -12.25
N GLY A 24 0.40 18.13 -11.76
CA GLY A 24 0.89 16.86 -11.21
C GLY A 24 0.13 15.69 -11.82
N PRO A 25 0.57 15.14 -12.97
CA PRO A 25 -0.08 13.98 -13.61
C PRO A 25 0.18 12.68 -12.83
N TYR A 26 0.04 12.75 -11.49
CA TYR A 26 0.24 11.62 -10.61
C TYR A 26 -0.79 10.51 -10.83
N GLY A 27 -0.38 9.26 -10.56
CA GLY A 27 -1.24 8.08 -10.73
C GLY A 27 -1.45 7.68 -12.20
N THR A 28 -0.58 8.11 -13.12
CA THR A 28 -0.67 7.80 -14.56
C THR A 28 0.26 6.67 -15.00
N LEU A 29 1.19 6.24 -14.14
CA LEU A 29 2.10 5.16 -14.44
C LEU A 29 1.33 3.84 -14.57
N ARG A 30 1.63 3.07 -15.64
CA ARG A 30 0.98 1.77 -15.92
C ARG A 30 2.01 0.71 -16.21
N GLY A 31 1.76 -0.51 -15.74
CA GLY A 31 2.50 -1.71 -16.08
C GLY A 31 1.71 -2.64 -16.97
N THR A 32 2.17 -3.87 -17.09
CA THR A 32 1.42 -4.93 -17.76
C THR A 32 0.24 -5.33 -16.88
N PRO A 33 -1.01 -5.11 -17.31
CA PRO A 33 -2.18 -5.40 -16.50
C PRO A 33 -2.46 -6.91 -16.42
N GLY A 34 -2.99 -7.34 -15.28
CA GLY A 34 -3.52 -8.68 -15.07
C GLY A 34 -4.76 -8.65 -14.19
N THR A 35 -5.51 -9.73 -14.23
CA THR A 35 -6.65 -9.96 -13.35
C THR A 35 -6.66 -11.40 -12.87
N LEU A 36 -7.19 -11.62 -11.68
CA LEU A 36 -7.42 -12.94 -11.11
C LEU A 36 -8.79 -12.99 -10.41
N LEU A 37 -9.27 -14.17 -10.12
CA LEU A 37 -10.45 -14.37 -9.30
C LEU A 37 -10.00 -14.79 -7.89
N ALA A 38 -10.47 -14.06 -6.89
CA ALA A 38 -10.34 -14.45 -5.48
C ALA A 38 -11.24 -15.66 -5.19
N GLU A 39 -11.12 -16.27 -4.00
CA GLU A 39 -11.87 -17.47 -3.60
C GLU A 39 -13.40 -17.31 -3.73
N ASP A 40 -13.92 -16.12 -3.45
CA ASP A 40 -15.34 -15.79 -3.56
C ASP A 40 -15.77 -15.36 -4.97
N GLY A 41 -14.85 -15.44 -5.95
CA GLY A 41 -15.07 -15.03 -7.33
C GLY A 41 -14.97 -13.53 -7.57
N THR A 42 -14.57 -12.71 -6.57
CA THR A 42 -14.28 -11.29 -6.78
C THR A 42 -13.08 -11.15 -7.69
N ARG A 43 -13.20 -10.36 -8.77
CA ARG A 43 -12.08 -10.10 -9.68
C ARG A 43 -11.17 -9.02 -9.11
N LEU A 44 -9.90 -9.38 -8.91
CA LEU A 44 -8.84 -8.50 -8.46
C LEU A 44 -7.99 -8.06 -9.67
N TYR A 45 -7.59 -6.79 -9.66
CA TYR A 45 -6.75 -6.18 -10.68
C TYR A 45 -5.34 -5.94 -10.14
N TYR A 46 -4.35 -6.24 -10.97
CA TYR A 46 -2.95 -5.92 -10.68
C TYR A 46 -2.20 -5.48 -11.93
N GLU A 47 -1.05 -4.86 -11.74
CA GLU A 47 -0.09 -4.50 -12.80
C GLU A 47 1.30 -4.98 -12.41
N VAL A 48 2.05 -5.43 -13.40
CA VAL A 48 3.45 -5.85 -13.24
C VAL A 48 4.36 -4.90 -14.01
N ASP A 49 5.33 -4.35 -13.32
CA ASP A 49 6.43 -3.61 -13.91
C ASP A 49 7.63 -4.54 -14.04
N GLU A 50 7.99 -4.87 -15.29
CA GLU A 50 9.15 -5.70 -15.60
C GLU A 50 10.41 -4.82 -15.79
N PRO A 51 11.62 -5.32 -15.45
CA PRO A 51 12.87 -4.66 -15.78
C PRO A 51 12.97 -4.37 -17.28
N GLY A 52 13.24 -3.11 -17.67
CA GLY A 52 13.33 -2.71 -19.07
C GLY A 52 11.99 -2.59 -19.81
N GLY A 53 10.86 -2.63 -19.08
CA GLY A 53 9.52 -2.38 -19.62
C GLY A 53 9.28 -0.90 -19.99
N PRO A 54 8.11 -0.55 -20.60
CA PRO A 54 7.79 0.81 -21.03
C PRO A 54 7.91 1.81 -19.88
N GLY A 55 8.84 2.76 -19.97
CA GLY A 55 9.11 3.79 -18.96
C GLY A 55 10.41 3.61 -18.16
N GLY A 56 11.17 2.52 -18.38
CA GLY A 56 12.57 2.46 -17.98
C GLY A 56 13.41 3.35 -18.90
N SER A 57 14.39 4.09 -18.36
CA SER A 57 15.35 4.83 -19.16
C SER A 57 15.98 3.88 -20.19
N ASP A 58 16.03 4.30 -21.46
CA ASP A 58 16.75 3.64 -22.55
C ASP A 58 18.27 3.62 -22.28
N GLY A 59 18.67 3.06 -21.15
CA GLY A 59 20.02 2.61 -20.90
C GLY A 59 20.18 1.29 -21.64
N GLU A 60 20.77 1.34 -22.82
CA GLU A 60 21.15 0.21 -23.63
C GLU A 60 21.89 -0.86 -22.81
N ALA A 61 21.16 -1.72 -22.15
CA ALA A 61 21.64 -3.06 -21.84
C ALA A 61 21.27 -3.95 -23.04
N GLN A 62 21.90 -3.72 -24.17
CA GLN A 62 22.00 -4.72 -25.20
C GLN A 62 22.67 -5.95 -24.59
N ALA A 63 21.82 -6.95 -24.30
CA ALA A 63 22.34 -8.29 -24.05
C ALA A 63 23.19 -8.66 -25.27
N PRO A 64 24.48 -8.99 -25.11
CA PRO A 64 25.30 -9.38 -26.23
C PRO A 64 24.65 -10.60 -26.87
N ALA A 65 24.39 -10.51 -28.18
CA ALA A 65 24.01 -11.65 -29.02
C ALA A 65 25.13 -12.69 -28.93
N SER A 66 25.09 -13.53 -27.89
CA SER A 66 26.05 -14.59 -27.71
C SER A 66 25.81 -15.66 -28.75
N ARG A 67 26.71 -15.68 -29.74
CA ARG A 67 26.93 -16.77 -30.68
C ARG A 67 26.67 -18.11 -29.99
N ARG A 68 25.72 -18.87 -30.54
CA ARG A 68 25.55 -20.31 -30.27
C ARG A 68 26.85 -21.01 -30.72
N LEU A 69 27.73 -21.28 -29.77
CA LEU A 69 28.79 -22.26 -29.94
C LEU A 69 28.69 -23.24 -28.74
N PHE A 70 28.45 -24.48 -29.08
CA PHE A 70 28.37 -25.65 -28.21
C PHE A 70 27.16 -25.69 -27.24
N GLY A 71 26.29 -26.68 -27.44
CA GLY A 71 25.05 -27.04 -26.81
C GLY A 71 25.05 -27.23 -25.30
N ILE A 72 25.66 -26.35 -24.54
CA ILE A 72 25.51 -26.26 -23.09
C ILE A 72 24.21 -25.55 -22.81
N ARG A 73 23.18 -26.28 -22.38
CA ARG A 73 21.95 -25.69 -21.81
C ARG A 73 22.38 -24.82 -20.63
N ARG A 74 22.32 -23.49 -20.82
CA ARG A 74 22.47 -22.55 -19.73
C ARG A 74 21.34 -22.87 -18.73
N ALA A 75 21.68 -23.08 -17.45
CA ALA A 75 20.66 -23.20 -16.41
C ALA A 75 19.72 -22.00 -16.48
N PRO A 76 18.40 -22.18 -16.32
CA PRO A 76 17.48 -21.06 -16.32
C PRO A 76 17.97 -20.03 -15.28
N ALA A 77 17.95 -18.75 -15.66
CA ALA A 77 18.30 -17.68 -14.73
C ALA A 77 17.37 -17.79 -13.53
N ALA A 78 17.92 -17.60 -12.32
CA ALA A 78 17.10 -17.61 -11.12
C ALA A 78 15.95 -16.58 -11.25
N PRO A 79 14.73 -16.89 -10.77
CA PRO A 79 13.63 -15.97 -10.83
C PRO A 79 13.98 -14.63 -10.16
N PRO A 80 13.60 -13.49 -10.76
CA PRO A 80 13.95 -12.18 -10.23
C PRO A 80 13.26 -11.91 -8.88
N LEU A 81 13.93 -11.13 -8.02
CA LEU A 81 13.29 -10.54 -6.85
C LEU A 81 12.12 -9.67 -7.29
N THR A 82 10.98 -9.82 -6.64
CA THR A 82 9.75 -9.06 -6.94
C THR A 82 9.29 -8.29 -5.70
N VAL A 83 9.06 -7.00 -5.85
CA VAL A 83 8.46 -6.16 -4.81
C VAL A 83 6.95 -6.13 -5.00
N VAL A 84 6.16 -6.47 -3.97
CA VAL A 84 4.69 -6.49 -4.01
C VAL A 84 4.14 -5.38 -3.13
N PHE A 85 3.36 -4.47 -3.71
CA PHE A 85 2.83 -3.29 -3.05
C PHE A 85 1.34 -3.42 -2.75
N SER A 86 0.98 -3.29 -1.47
CA SER A 86 -0.40 -3.27 -0.96
C SER A 86 -0.75 -1.89 -0.42
N HIS A 87 -1.74 -1.23 -1.04
CA HIS A 87 -2.15 0.13 -0.70
C HIS A 87 -3.05 0.19 0.55
N GLY A 88 -3.27 1.40 1.09
CA GLY A 88 -4.15 1.68 2.21
C GLY A 88 -5.62 1.76 1.82
N TYR A 89 -6.47 1.81 2.85
CA TYR A 89 -7.90 2.01 2.73
C TYR A 89 -8.24 3.32 2.01
N CYS A 90 -9.27 3.31 1.17
CA CYS A 90 -9.69 4.41 0.30
C CYS A 90 -8.62 4.87 -0.71
N LEU A 91 -7.58 4.09 -0.94
CA LEU A 91 -6.56 4.35 -1.94
C LEU A 91 -6.68 3.33 -3.09
N SER A 92 -5.69 3.35 -3.97
CA SER A 92 -5.47 2.36 -5.02
C SER A 92 -3.97 2.18 -5.24
N GLN A 93 -3.59 1.25 -6.11
CA GLN A 93 -2.19 1.07 -6.52
C GLN A 93 -1.54 2.36 -7.03
N ASP A 94 -2.32 3.31 -7.53
CA ASP A 94 -1.81 4.58 -8.04
C ASP A 94 -1.17 5.45 -6.93
N SER A 95 -1.48 5.20 -5.64
CA SER A 95 -0.87 5.87 -4.49
C SER A 95 0.64 5.66 -4.39
N TRP A 96 1.16 4.63 -5.02
CA TRP A 96 2.58 4.30 -5.10
C TRP A 96 3.33 4.99 -6.24
N HIS A 97 2.79 6.10 -6.78
CA HIS A 97 3.33 6.77 -7.96
C HIS A 97 4.83 7.04 -7.89
N PHE A 98 5.32 7.62 -6.80
CA PHE A 98 6.73 7.99 -6.66
C PHE A 98 7.64 6.75 -6.50
N GLN A 99 7.23 5.77 -5.70
CA GLN A 99 7.95 4.52 -5.48
C GLN A 99 8.01 3.71 -6.76
N ARG A 100 6.88 3.66 -7.49
CA ARG A 100 6.80 3.00 -8.80
C ARG A 100 7.75 3.61 -9.81
N ALA A 101 7.81 4.94 -9.88
CA ALA A 101 8.75 5.64 -10.76
C ALA A 101 10.21 5.32 -10.42
N ALA A 102 10.56 5.32 -9.12
CA ALA A 102 11.91 5.03 -8.67
C ALA A 102 12.32 3.57 -8.95
N LEU A 103 11.44 2.60 -8.70
CA LEU A 103 11.72 1.18 -8.97
C LEU A 103 11.87 0.90 -10.46
N ARG A 104 11.07 1.53 -11.30
CA ARG A 104 11.25 1.46 -12.78
C ARG A 104 12.60 1.98 -13.22
N ALA A 105 12.99 3.16 -12.69
CA ALA A 105 14.30 3.73 -13.00
C ALA A 105 15.45 2.84 -12.52
N ALA A 106 15.26 2.09 -11.44
CA ALA A 106 16.22 1.12 -10.91
C ALA A 106 16.15 -0.25 -11.59
N GLY A 107 15.22 -0.48 -12.52
CA GLY A 107 15.05 -1.77 -13.18
C GLY A 107 14.61 -2.90 -12.25
N VAL A 108 13.87 -2.59 -11.19
CA VAL A 108 13.36 -3.55 -10.21
C VAL A 108 11.98 -4.04 -10.62
N ARG A 109 11.78 -5.35 -10.63
CA ARG A 109 10.47 -5.94 -10.87
C ARG A 109 9.52 -5.63 -9.71
N ALA A 110 8.31 -5.15 -10.02
CA ALA A 110 7.33 -4.82 -9.01
C ALA A 110 5.90 -5.20 -9.42
N VAL A 111 5.09 -5.58 -8.44
CA VAL A 111 3.66 -5.86 -8.57
C VAL A 111 2.90 -4.82 -7.76
N PHE A 112 1.98 -4.15 -8.42
CA PHE A 112 1.04 -3.20 -7.81
C PHE A 112 -0.37 -3.73 -8.02
N TRP A 113 -1.18 -3.84 -6.97
CA TRP A 113 -2.52 -4.38 -7.07
C TRP A 113 -3.53 -3.51 -6.34
N ASP A 114 -4.76 -3.56 -6.80
CA ASP A 114 -5.88 -2.90 -6.15
C ASP A 114 -6.60 -3.91 -5.24
N GLN A 115 -6.70 -3.62 -3.96
CA GLN A 115 -7.46 -4.45 -3.03
C GLN A 115 -8.95 -4.47 -3.43
N ARG A 116 -9.67 -5.52 -3.07
CA ARG A 116 -11.11 -5.65 -3.39
C ARG A 116 -11.88 -4.37 -3.09
N SER A 117 -12.84 -4.02 -3.90
CA SER A 117 -13.67 -2.82 -3.80
C SER A 117 -12.93 -1.49 -3.99
N HIS A 118 -11.63 -1.50 -4.26
CA HIS A 118 -10.81 -0.30 -4.49
C HIS A 118 -10.25 -0.29 -5.91
N GLY A 119 -9.92 0.92 -6.40
CA GLY A 119 -9.27 1.12 -7.68
C GLY A 119 -10.01 0.46 -8.84
N ARG A 120 -9.34 -0.49 -9.52
CA ARG A 120 -9.84 -1.23 -10.68
C ARG A 120 -10.33 -2.64 -10.34
N SER A 121 -10.18 -3.07 -9.08
CA SER A 121 -10.74 -4.34 -8.59
C SER A 121 -12.25 -4.27 -8.45
N GLU A 122 -12.92 -5.40 -8.65
CA GLU A 122 -14.37 -5.48 -8.45
C GLU A 122 -14.77 -5.25 -6.99
N ARG A 123 -16.03 -4.89 -6.83
CA ARG A 123 -16.68 -4.91 -5.53
C ARG A 123 -16.61 -6.32 -4.92
N SER A 124 -16.34 -6.37 -3.60
CA SER A 124 -16.41 -7.63 -2.87
C SER A 124 -17.76 -8.32 -3.11
N ARG A 125 -17.71 -9.60 -3.42
CA ARG A 125 -18.91 -10.42 -3.60
C ARG A 125 -19.42 -10.98 -2.27
N THR A 126 -18.61 -10.93 -1.23
CA THR A 126 -19.04 -11.24 0.14
C THR A 126 -19.32 -9.95 0.90
N GLU A 127 -20.37 -9.97 1.74
CA GLU A 127 -20.66 -8.90 2.68
C GLU A 127 -19.72 -8.93 3.90
N ALA A 128 -19.18 -10.11 4.23
CA ALA A 128 -18.25 -10.30 5.34
C ALA A 128 -16.80 -9.99 4.93
N VAL A 129 -16.47 -8.71 4.78
CA VAL A 129 -15.08 -8.29 4.57
C VAL A 129 -14.29 -8.39 5.89
N SER A 130 -13.02 -8.76 5.80
CA SER A 130 -12.12 -8.85 6.96
C SER A 130 -10.67 -8.68 6.51
N ILE A 131 -9.78 -8.34 7.44
CA ILE A 131 -8.34 -8.28 7.15
C ILE A 131 -7.81 -9.66 6.74
N ASP A 132 -8.35 -10.74 7.29
CA ASP A 132 -8.00 -12.11 6.88
C ASP A 132 -8.37 -12.42 5.43
N LEU A 133 -9.49 -11.90 4.96
CA LEU A 133 -9.90 -12.02 3.56
C LEU A 133 -8.90 -11.30 2.63
N PHE A 134 -8.40 -10.12 3.05
CA PHE A 134 -7.39 -9.38 2.27
C PHE A 134 -6.04 -10.10 2.25
N GLY A 135 -5.68 -10.82 3.33
CA GLY A 135 -4.51 -11.71 3.35
C GLY A 135 -4.61 -12.82 2.29
N ARG A 136 -5.77 -13.45 2.14
CA ARG A 136 -6.04 -14.46 1.08
C ARG A 136 -5.98 -13.85 -0.32
N ASP A 137 -6.50 -12.62 -0.48
CA ASP A 137 -6.39 -11.89 -1.75
C ASP A 137 -4.94 -11.63 -2.13
N LEU A 138 -4.12 -11.16 -1.18
CA LEU A 138 -2.70 -10.94 -1.41
C LEU A 138 -1.98 -12.24 -1.78
N ARG A 139 -2.34 -13.37 -1.14
CA ARG A 139 -1.81 -14.69 -1.52
C ARG A 139 -2.15 -15.01 -2.98
N ALA A 140 -3.39 -14.83 -3.40
CA ALA A 140 -3.81 -15.08 -4.77
C ALA A 140 -3.09 -14.17 -5.78
N VAL A 141 -2.86 -12.89 -5.42
CA VAL A 141 -2.08 -11.95 -6.24
C VAL A 141 -0.63 -12.42 -6.39
N ILE A 142 0.01 -12.86 -5.31
CA ILE A 142 1.39 -13.40 -5.34
C ILE A 142 1.44 -14.62 -6.24
N ASP A 143 0.51 -15.56 -6.10
CA ASP A 143 0.48 -16.78 -6.91
C ASP A 143 0.27 -16.50 -8.40
N ALA A 144 -0.50 -15.46 -8.75
CA ALA A 144 -0.75 -15.09 -10.14
C ALA A 144 0.37 -14.22 -10.75
N ALA A 145 0.87 -13.24 -10.01
CA ALA A 145 1.76 -12.21 -10.54
C ALA A 145 3.24 -12.45 -10.24
N ALA A 146 3.56 -13.22 -9.20
CA ALA A 146 4.91 -13.54 -8.76
C ALA A 146 4.99 -15.00 -8.24
N PRO A 147 4.67 -16.03 -9.07
CA PRO A 147 4.59 -17.42 -8.63
C PRO A 147 5.92 -17.97 -8.12
N GLU A 148 7.03 -17.42 -8.56
CA GLU A 148 8.37 -17.89 -8.24
C GLU A 148 9.28 -16.74 -7.79
N GLY A 149 10.39 -17.11 -7.14
CA GLY A 149 11.44 -16.17 -6.74
C GLY A 149 11.20 -15.48 -5.40
N PRO A 150 12.21 -14.73 -4.94
CA PRO A 150 12.17 -14.01 -3.68
C PRO A 150 11.23 -12.79 -3.76
N LEU A 151 10.61 -12.46 -2.62
CA LEU A 151 9.62 -11.40 -2.48
C LEU A 151 10.06 -10.36 -1.46
N VAL A 152 9.83 -9.10 -1.75
CA VAL A 152 9.77 -8.01 -0.76
C VAL A 152 8.34 -7.53 -0.69
N LEU A 153 7.75 -7.50 0.51
CA LEU A 153 6.38 -7.07 0.73
C LEU A 153 6.36 -5.63 1.26
N VAL A 154 5.57 -4.77 0.64
CA VAL A 154 5.43 -3.36 1.04
C VAL A 154 3.97 -3.06 1.28
N GLY A 155 3.62 -2.71 2.52
CA GLY A 155 2.24 -2.42 2.90
C GLY A 155 2.07 -1.06 3.56
N HIS A 156 1.12 -0.26 3.05
CA HIS A 156 0.71 0.98 3.69
C HIS A 156 -0.64 0.81 4.38
N SER A 157 -0.74 1.21 5.65
CA SER A 157 -2.00 1.22 6.40
C SER A 157 -2.69 -0.15 6.34
N MET A 158 -3.90 -0.24 5.78
CA MET A 158 -4.62 -1.50 5.51
C MET A 158 -3.75 -2.52 4.75
N GLY A 159 -2.88 -2.07 3.84
CA GLY A 159 -1.95 -2.95 3.11
C GLY A 159 -0.90 -3.61 4.01
N GLY A 160 -0.46 -2.93 5.07
CA GLY A 160 0.41 -3.53 6.10
C GLY A 160 -0.34 -4.59 6.92
N MET A 161 -1.60 -4.31 7.30
CA MET A 161 -2.48 -5.27 7.97
C MET A 161 -2.74 -6.51 7.08
N THR A 162 -2.94 -6.29 5.79
CA THR A 162 -3.07 -7.34 4.78
C THR A 162 -1.83 -8.24 4.73
N THR A 163 -0.63 -7.64 4.80
CA THR A 163 0.65 -8.38 4.86
C THR A 163 0.78 -9.21 6.13
N MET A 164 0.36 -8.67 7.28
CA MET A 164 0.34 -9.43 8.55
C MET A 164 -0.68 -10.56 8.52
N ALA A 165 -1.85 -10.37 7.88
CA ALA A 165 -2.84 -11.42 7.70
C ALA A 165 -2.33 -12.53 6.77
N LEU A 166 -1.60 -12.19 5.71
CA LEU A 166 -0.90 -13.18 4.87
C LEU A 166 0.08 -14.00 5.72
N ALA A 167 0.89 -13.36 6.56
CA ALA A 167 1.86 -14.02 7.41
C ALA A 167 1.19 -14.96 8.43
N ALA A 168 0.08 -14.53 9.05
CA ALA A 168 -0.70 -15.35 9.97
C ALA A 168 -1.24 -16.64 9.31
N GLN A 169 -1.67 -16.54 8.06
CA GLN A 169 -2.31 -17.63 7.31
C GLN A 169 -1.29 -18.52 6.57
N HIS A 170 -0.19 -17.93 6.14
CA HIS A 170 0.80 -18.58 5.28
C HIS A 170 2.24 -18.34 5.78
N PRO A 171 2.59 -18.70 7.03
CA PRO A 171 3.95 -18.48 7.57
C PRO A 171 5.03 -19.20 6.76
N GLY A 172 4.70 -20.35 6.15
CA GLY A 172 5.61 -21.06 5.24
C GLY A 172 5.98 -20.26 4.00
N LEU A 173 5.03 -19.52 3.38
CA LEU A 173 5.33 -18.62 2.27
C LEU A 173 6.31 -17.52 2.67
N ILE A 174 6.10 -16.93 3.86
CA ILE A 174 6.99 -15.91 4.40
C ILE A 174 8.41 -16.48 4.55
N ALA A 175 8.54 -17.60 5.26
CA ALA A 175 9.83 -18.23 5.52
C ALA A 175 10.57 -18.69 4.24
N GLU A 176 9.84 -19.14 3.23
CA GLU A 176 10.44 -19.68 1.99
C GLU A 176 10.79 -18.61 0.97
N ARG A 177 10.01 -17.52 0.90
CA ARG A 177 10.08 -16.60 -0.23
C ARG A 177 10.28 -15.14 0.13
N VAL A 178 9.83 -14.69 1.31
CA VAL A 178 9.98 -13.28 1.68
C VAL A 178 11.40 -13.03 2.18
N VAL A 179 12.06 -12.03 1.59
CA VAL A 179 13.43 -11.65 1.91
C VAL A 179 13.53 -10.23 2.49
N GLY A 180 12.38 -9.58 2.70
CA GLY A 180 12.30 -8.27 3.35
C GLY A 180 10.87 -7.74 3.35
N THR A 181 10.56 -6.86 4.31
CA THR A 181 9.21 -6.28 4.45
C THR A 181 9.28 -4.82 4.86
N ALA A 182 8.40 -3.98 4.29
CA ALA A 182 8.21 -2.59 4.68
C ALA A 182 6.78 -2.35 5.18
N PHE A 183 6.64 -1.84 6.40
CA PHE A 183 5.39 -1.42 7.02
C PHE A 183 5.33 0.11 7.10
N LEU A 184 4.40 0.74 6.40
CA LEU A 184 4.27 2.19 6.32
C LEU A 184 2.94 2.64 6.92
N GLY A 185 2.95 3.47 7.96
CA GLY A 185 1.76 4.04 8.57
C GLY A 185 0.69 2.97 8.86
N THR A 186 1.06 1.90 9.55
CA THR A 186 0.18 0.75 9.79
C THR A 186 0.14 0.34 11.26
N SER A 187 -0.64 -0.68 11.57
CA SER A 187 -0.83 -1.20 12.93
C SER A 187 -0.87 -2.71 12.91
N SER A 188 -0.37 -3.33 13.98
CA SER A 188 -0.54 -4.78 14.23
C SER A 188 -1.76 -5.11 15.10
N GLY A 189 -2.47 -4.08 15.59
CA GLY A 189 -3.66 -4.22 16.45
C GLY A 189 -3.97 -2.98 17.28
N GLY A 190 -4.98 -3.04 18.16
CA GLY A 190 -5.32 -1.98 19.09
C GLY A 190 -5.99 -0.74 18.47
N LEU A 191 -6.45 -0.79 17.23
CA LEU A 191 -7.10 0.35 16.56
C LEU A 191 -8.50 0.68 17.12
N ALA A 192 -9.13 -0.24 17.83
CA ALA A 192 -10.39 0.01 18.52
C ALA A 192 -10.30 1.16 19.53
N GLU A 193 -9.11 1.41 20.08
CA GLU A 193 -8.86 2.46 21.09
C GLU A 193 -8.42 3.79 20.47
N ASN A 194 -8.20 3.86 19.16
CA ASN A 194 -7.70 5.06 18.52
C ASN A 194 -8.73 6.21 18.60
N THR A 195 -8.29 7.40 19.00
CA THR A 195 -9.15 8.57 19.19
C THR A 195 -9.24 9.51 18.00
N TYR A 196 -8.43 9.26 16.96
CA TYR A 196 -8.38 10.07 15.73
C TYR A 196 -8.19 11.58 16.01
N GLY A 197 -7.40 11.91 17.04
CA GLY A 197 -7.15 13.30 17.45
C GLY A 197 -8.25 13.94 18.31
N LEU A 198 -9.33 13.22 18.64
CA LEU A 198 -10.39 13.69 19.56
C LEU A 198 -10.10 13.29 21.02
N PRO A 199 -10.60 14.02 22.02
CA PRO A 199 -10.59 13.55 23.40
C PRO A 199 -11.33 12.20 23.52
N ALA A 200 -10.82 11.27 24.36
CA ALA A 200 -11.34 9.90 24.46
C ALA A 200 -12.85 9.84 24.75
N ALA A 201 -13.37 10.71 25.64
CA ALA A 201 -14.80 10.80 25.92
C ALA A 201 -15.61 11.23 24.69
N GLY A 202 -15.10 12.19 23.90
CA GLY A 202 -15.73 12.63 22.66
C GLY A 202 -15.75 11.53 21.60
N MET A 203 -14.64 10.80 21.44
CA MET A 203 -14.57 9.69 20.50
C MET A 203 -15.49 8.53 20.90
N SER A 204 -15.59 8.20 22.17
CA SER A 204 -16.56 7.21 22.68
C SER A 204 -18.00 7.58 22.31
N LEU A 205 -18.38 8.85 22.48
CA LEU A 205 -19.69 9.34 22.08
C LEU A 205 -19.93 9.23 20.56
N VAL A 206 -18.93 9.62 19.75
CA VAL A 206 -18.99 9.53 18.30
C VAL A 206 -19.18 8.06 17.86
N ARG A 207 -18.38 7.14 18.39
CA ARG A 207 -18.49 5.70 18.07
C ARG A 207 -19.87 5.13 18.44
N ARG A 208 -20.43 5.54 19.57
CA ARG A 208 -21.69 4.97 20.09
C ARG A 208 -22.93 5.55 19.41
N LEU A 209 -22.94 6.85 19.11
CA LEU A 209 -24.14 7.55 18.64
C LEU A 209 -24.08 7.99 17.19
N VAL A 210 -22.90 8.40 16.69
CA VAL A 210 -22.78 9.02 15.37
C VAL A 210 -22.44 7.98 14.29
N LEU A 211 -21.38 7.18 14.50
CA LEU A 211 -20.89 6.25 13.48
C LEU A 211 -21.94 5.22 13.04
N PRO A 212 -22.72 4.56 13.95
CA PRO A 212 -23.71 3.58 13.50
C PRO A 212 -24.79 4.18 12.61
N GLY A 213 -25.26 5.39 12.94
CA GLY A 213 -26.22 6.12 12.12
C GLY A 213 -25.66 6.56 10.78
N ALA A 214 -24.42 7.07 10.78
CA ALA A 214 -23.72 7.47 9.57
C ALA A 214 -23.48 6.27 8.64
N PHE A 215 -22.96 5.15 9.13
CA PHE A 215 -22.75 3.94 8.33
C PHE A 215 -24.04 3.35 7.79
N LYS A 216 -25.09 3.30 8.62
CA LYS A 216 -26.42 2.88 8.16
C LYS A 216 -26.93 3.78 7.01
N LEU A 217 -26.71 5.09 7.08
CA LEU A 217 -27.11 6.01 6.02
C LEU A 217 -26.25 5.79 4.76
N MET A 218 -24.94 5.61 4.90
CA MET A 218 -24.00 5.38 3.80
C MET A 218 -24.34 4.08 3.05
N THR A 219 -24.73 3.03 3.74
CA THR A 219 -25.12 1.75 3.13
C THR A 219 -26.54 1.77 2.56
N ALA A 220 -27.51 2.36 3.28
CA ALA A 220 -28.93 2.36 2.86
C ALA A 220 -29.24 3.39 1.76
N ARG A 221 -28.50 4.51 1.71
CA ARG A 221 -28.73 5.63 0.78
C ARG A 221 -27.41 6.20 0.24
N PRO A 222 -26.57 5.36 -0.41
CA PRO A 222 -25.24 5.79 -0.87
C PRO A 222 -25.30 6.98 -1.83
N GLU A 223 -26.29 7.03 -2.73
CA GLU A 223 -26.44 8.14 -3.68
C GLU A 223 -26.73 9.48 -3.00
N LEU A 224 -27.49 9.48 -1.90
CA LEU A 224 -27.80 10.69 -1.15
C LEU A 224 -26.54 11.21 -0.44
N VAL A 225 -25.79 10.32 0.19
CA VAL A 225 -24.52 10.64 0.87
C VAL A 225 -23.49 11.14 -0.15
N GLU A 226 -23.42 10.49 -1.32
CA GLU A 226 -22.52 10.88 -2.40
C GLU A 226 -22.85 12.29 -2.95
N LYS A 227 -24.15 12.62 -3.11
CA LYS A 227 -24.58 13.98 -3.47
C LYS A 227 -24.19 15.00 -2.40
N GLY A 228 -24.36 14.64 -1.12
CA GLY A 228 -23.94 15.47 0.01
C GLY A 228 -22.42 15.71 0.00
N ARG A 229 -21.61 14.66 -0.16
CA ARG A 229 -20.15 14.73 -0.27
C ARG A 229 -19.72 15.69 -1.40
N ARG A 230 -20.33 15.59 -2.58
CA ARG A 230 -20.04 16.48 -3.70
C ARG A 230 -20.47 17.93 -3.43
N ALA A 231 -21.58 18.12 -2.72
CA ALA A 231 -22.07 19.45 -2.36
C ALA A 231 -21.17 20.16 -1.34
N THR A 232 -20.51 19.39 -0.47
CA THR A 232 -19.60 19.84 0.61
C THR A 232 -18.13 19.53 0.30
N ALA A 233 -17.77 19.35 -0.97
CA ALA A 233 -16.46 18.88 -1.38
C ALA A 233 -15.27 19.68 -0.81
N ASP A 234 -15.42 21.01 -0.67
CA ASP A 234 -14.33 21.86 -0.14
C ASP A 234 -14.12 21.64 1.37
N LEU A 235 -15.19 21.40 2.13
CA LEU A 235 -15.08 21.07 3.55
C LEU A 235 -14.49 19.67 3.72
N PHE A 236 -14.95 18.74 2.90
CA PHE A 236 -14.45 17.36 2.90
C PHE A 236 -12.95 17.29 2.53
N ALA A 237 -12.51 18.06 1.54
CA ALA A 237 -11.10 18.17 1.17
C ALA A 237 -10.23 18.67 2.34
N GLY A 238 -10.71 19.65 3.11
CA GLY A 238 -10.01 20.12 4.31
C GLY A 238 -9.86 19.03 5.39
N VAL A 239 -10.89 18.24 5.62
CA VAL A 239 -10.88 17.10 6.55
C VAL A 239 -9.92 16.01 6.04
N LEU A 240 -10.00 15.65 4.76
CA LEU A 240 -9.11 14.67 4.15
C LEU A 240 -7.64 15.11 4.28
N ARG A 241 -7.33 16.35 3.96
CA ARG A 241 -6.00 16.90 4.10
C ARG A 241 -5.48 16.77 5.53
N TRP A 242 -6.31 17.11 6.52
CA TRP A 242 -5.92 17.06 7.93
C TRP A 242 -5.60 15.65 8.42
N TYR A 243 -6.34 14.64 7.96
CA TYR A 243 -6.07 13.24 8.29
C TYR A 243 -4.95 12.61 7.45
N SER A 244 -4.70 13.14 6.26
CA SER A 244 -3.74 12.57 5.31
C SER A 244 -2.31 13.08 5.52
N PHE A 245 -2.15 14.37 5.85
CA PHE A 245 -0.86 15.05 5.86
C PHE A 245 -0.61 15.77 7.20
N GLY A 246 0.63 15.68 7.67
CA GLY A 246 1.10 16.40 8.88
C GLY A 246 1.58 17.80 8.56
N SER A 247 2.33 17.97 7.47
CA SER A 247 2.87 19.24 7.05
C SER A 247 1.85 20.13 6.35
N LYS A 248 2.01 21.44 6.51
CA LYS A 248 1.25 22.45 5.75
C LYS A 248 1.88 22.73 4.37
N ASP A 249 3.14 22.32 4.18
CA ASP A 249 3.95 22.65 3.01
C ASP A 249 3.93 21.53 1.94
N VAL A 250 2.99 20.58 2.04
CA VAL A 250 2.80 19.55 1.01
C VAL A 250 2.37 20.19 -0.30
N ASP A 251 2.99 19.76 -1.40
CA ASP A 251 2.64 20.21 -2.74
C ASP A 251 1.12 20.10 -2.97
N PRO A 252 0.44 21.22 -3.31
CA PRO A 252 -0.99 21.20 -3.57
C PRO A 252 -1.44 20.19 -4.64
N ALA A 253 -0.58 19.85 -5.61
CA ALA A 253 -0.88 18.83 -6.61
C ALA A 253 -0.88 17.41 -6.02
N VAL A 254 0.00 17.12 -5.06
CA VAL A 254 0.01 15.88 -4.29
C VAL A 254 -1.22 15.78 -3.40
N VAL A 255 -1.58 16.87 -2.71
CA VAL A 255 -2.84 16.92 -1.92
C VAL A 255 -4.04 16.65 -2.81
N ARG A 256 -4.13 17.32 -3.96
CA ARG A 256 -5.22 17.10 -4.93
C ARG A 256 -5.24 15.67 -5.45
N PHE A 257 -4.08 15.07 -5.67
CA PHE A 257 -3.97 13.68 -6.09
C PHE A 257 -4.53 12.73 -5.03
N SER A 258 -4.16 12.90 -3.77
CA SER A 258 -4.68 12.09 -2.67
C SER A 258 -6.20 12.24 -2.50
N GLU A 259 -6.74 13.47 -2.64
CA GLU A 259 -8.18 13.71 -2.65
C GLU A 259 -8.89 12.86 -3.71
N ARG A 260 -8.36 12.84 -4.95
CA ARG A 260 -8.94 12.04 -6.05
C ARG A 260 -8.95 10.56 -5.74
N LEU A 261 -7.87 10.03 -5.17
CA LEU A 261 -7.78 8.62 -4.78
C LEU A 261 -8.87 8.27 -3.76
N ILE A 262 -8.99 9.08 -2.71
CA ILE A 262 -9.96 8.85 -1.63
C ILE A 262 -11.41 9.04 -2.13
N GLU A 263 -11.64 10.09 -2.93
CA GLU A 263 -12.95 10.36 -3.54
C GLU A 263 -13.41 9.26 -4.50
N ALA A 264 -12.49 8.51 -5.09
CA ALA A 264 -12.82 7.39 -5.99
C ALA A 264 -13.45 6.20 -5.27
N THR A 265 -13.21 6.05 -3.94
CA THR A 265 -13.82 4.97 -3.17
C THR A 265 -15.26 5.32 -2.81
N PRO A 266 -16.26 4.49 -3.22
CA PRO A 266 -17.66 4.74 -2.93
C PRO A 266 -17.96 4.71 -1.41
N VAL A 267 -18.90 5.55 -0.98
CA VAL A 267 -19.19 5.72 0.47
C VAL A 267 -19.71 4.47 1.16
N ASP A 268 -20.41 3.58 0.46
CA ASP A 268 -20.87 2.32 1.00
C ASP A 268 -19.71 1.32 1.21
N VAL A 269 -18.65 1.37 0.37
CA VAL A 269 -17.39 0.65 0.62
C VAL A 269 -16.70 1.21 1.85
N VAL A 270 -16.66 2.54 2.00
CA VAL A 270 -16.13 3.18 3.21
C VAL A 270 -16.85 2.66 4.45
N ALA A 271 -18.18 2.60 4.43
CA ALA A 271 -18.95 2.11 5.56
C ALA A 271 -18.73 0.61 5.85
N ALA A 272 -18.62 -0.22 4.81
CA ALA A 272 -18.46 -1.67 4.95
C ALA A 272 -17.07 -2.07 5.48
N PHE A 273 -16.02 -1.32 5.12
CA PHE A 273 -14.65 -1.67 5.48
C PHE A 273 -14.20 -1.09 6.84
N TYR A 274 -14.75 0.05 7.25
CA TYR A 274 -14.30 0.71 8.49
C TYR A 274 -14.35 -0.19 9.74
N PRO A 275 -15.39 -1.02 9.96
CA PRO A 275 -15.48 -1.86 11.17
C PRO A 275 -14.34 -2.88 11.29
N VAL A 276 -13.77 -3.36 10.17
CA VAL A 276 -12.75 -4.43 10.20
C VAL A 276 -11.44 -3.99 10.86
N PHE A 277 -11.18 -2.68 10.92
CA PHE A 277 -9.99 -2.16 11.59
C PHE A 277 -10.06 -2.29 13.11
N ALA A 278 -11.25 -2.22 13.70
CA ALA A 278 -11.42 -2.41 15.14
C ALA A 278 -11.23 -3.87 15.57
N GLU A 279 -11.39 -4.81 14.64
CA GLU A 279 -11.23 -6.26 14.85
C GLU A 279 -9.81 -6.75 14.51
N HIS A 280 -8.99 -5.87 13.92
CA HIS A 280 -7.64 -6.23 13.50
C HIS A 280 -6.71 -6.43 14.69
N GLU A 281 -6.28 -7.68 14.91
CA GLU A 281 -5.29 -8.09 15.89
C GLU A 281 -4.38 -9.15 15.26
N LYS A 282 -3.15 -8.73 14.89
CA LYS A 282 -2.16 -9.57 14.17
C LYS A 282 -0.74 -9.42 14.73
N ARG A 283 -0.61 -8.98 16.00
CA ARG A 283 0.71 -8.81 16.62
C ARG A 283 1.52 -10.10 16.62
N GLU A 284 0.87 -11.24 16.88
CA GLU A 284 1.54 -12.55 16.90
C GLU A 284 2.09 -12.96 15.53
N ALA A 285 1.46 -12.52 14.43
CA ALA A 285 1.93 -12.84 13.08
C ALA A 285 3.26 -12.14 12.72
N LEU A 286 3.68 -11.14 13.49
CA LEU A 286 4.95 -10.45 13.28
C LEU A 286 6.15 -11.39 13.47
N CYS A 287 6.04 -12.45 14.29
CA CYS A 287 7.12 -13.43 14.47
C CYS A 287 7.59 -14.06 13.14
N ALA A 288 6.73 -14.12 12.13
CA ALA A 288 7.12 -14.62 10.80
C ALA A 288 8.17 -13.74 10.09
N PHE A 289 8.43 -12.53 10.57
CA PHE A 289 9.38 -11.57 9.99
C PHE A 289 10.62 -11.33 10.85
N GLU A 290 10.80 -12.05 11.99
CA GLU A 290 11.89 -11.81 12.95
C GLU A 290 13.29 -11.90 12.33
N ASP A 291 13.51 -12.86 11.43
CA ASP A 291 14.82 -13.09 10.80
C ASP A 291 14.99 -12.35 9.46
N LEU A 292 14.11 -11.42 9.15
CA LEU A 292 14.10 -10.71 7.87
C LEU A 292 14.49 -9.23 8.05
N PRO A 293 15.12 -8.61 7.05
CA PRO A 293 15.18 -7.15 6.98
C PRO A 293 13.77 -6.56 6.99
N VAL A 294 13.46 -5.76 8.03
CA VAL A 294 12.19 -5.06 8.15
C VAL A 294 12.42 -3.56 8.33
N VAL A 295 11.67 -2.74 7.59
CA VAL A 295 11.60 -1.31 7.82
C VAL A 295 10.18 -0.91 8.20
N VAL A 296 10.07 -0.09 9.23
CA VAL A 296 8.80 0.49 9.71
C VAL A 296 8.90 2.00 9.59
N VAL A 297 8.00 2.62 8.84
CA VAL A 297 7.99 4.08 8.60
C VAL A 297 6.68 4.67 9.07
N ALA A 298 6.71 5.71 9.88
CA ALA A 298 5.50 6.40 10.34
C ALA A 298 5.74 7.92 10.43
N GLY A 299 4.65 8.69 10.29
CA GLY A 299 4.65 10.12 10.58
C GLY A 299 4.29 10.39 12.05
N ASP A 300 4.91 11.39 12.66
CA ASP A 300 4.66 11.82 14.04
C ASP A 300 3.30 12.50 14.21
N LYS A 301 2.71 12.98 13.09
CA LYS A 301 1.38 13.61 13.02
C LYS A 301 0.29 12.67 12.48
N ASP A 302 0.58 11.38 12.32
CA ASP A 302 -0.43 10.42 11.87
C ASP A 302 -1.55 10.26 12.91
N LEU A 303 -2.76 10.63 12.54
CA LEU A 303 -3.96 10.53 13.37
C LEU A 303 -4.73 9.23 13.15
N LEU A 304 -4.47 8.53 12.03
CA LEU A 304 -5.14 7.29 11.67
C LEU A 304 -4.45 6.07 12.28
N THR A 305 -3.13 6.01 12.19
CA THR A 305 -2.27 5.02 12.84
C THR A 305 -1.13 5.74 13.56
N PRO A 306 -1.39 6.39 14.70
CA PRO A 306 -0.36 7.13 15.44
C PRO A 306 0.92 6.33 15.65
N SER A 307 2.07 7.01 15.76
CA SER A 307 3.42 6.42 15.80
C SER A 307 3.56 5.26 16.78
N ARG A 308 2.81 5.27 17.90
CA ARG A 308 2.78 4.18 18.88
C ARG A 308 2.44 2.80 18.27
N HIS A 309 1.68 2.77 17.15
CA HIS A 309 1.39 1.50 16.45
C HIS A 309 2.62 0.98 15.70
N SER A 310 3.39 1.88 15.10
CA SER A 310 4.66 1.55 14.45
C SER A 310 5.75 1.21 15.47
N GLU A 311 5.78 1.90 16.61
CA GLU A 311 6.64 1.58 17.75
C GLU A 311 6.32 0.16 18.29
N ALA A 312 5.04 -0.20 18.42
CA ALA A 312 4.61 -1.54 18.84
C ALA A 312 5.01 -2.65 17.84
N ILE A 313 5.08 -2.35 16.54
CA ILE A 313 5.62 -3.28 15.53
C ILE A 313 7.13 -3.43 15.72
N ALA A 314 7.85 -2.33 15.91
CA ALA A 314 9.30 -2.36 16.14
C ALA A 314 9.68 -3.04 17.46
N GLU A 315 8.86 -2.90 18.52
CA GLU A 315 9.04 -3.65 19.77
C GLU A 315 8.88 -5.17 19.57
N ALA A 316 7.97 -5.58 18.69
CA ALA A 316 7.78 -6.99 18.37
C ALA A 316 8.83 -7.53 17.41
N LEU A 317 9.56 -6.66 16.71
CA LEU A 317 10.63 -6.98 15.75
C LEU A 317 11.88 -6.16 16.09
N PRO A 318 12.70 -6.60 17.08
CA PRO A 318 13.81 -5.79 17.61
C PRO A 318 14.86 -5.37 16.56
N ASP A 319 15.03 -6.16 15.51
CA ASP A 319 15.96 -5.88 14.41
C ASP A 319 15.35 -5.01 13.32
N ALA A 320 14.06 -4.66 13.43
CA ALA A 320 13.40 -3.78 12.48
C ALA A 320 13.91 -2.34 12.60
N ARG A 321 14.16 -1.72 11.46
CA ARG A 321 14.52 -0.30 11.39
C ARG A 321 13.25 0.56 11.50
N LEU A 322 13.06 1.22 12.63
CA LEU A 322 12.00 2.19 12.84
C LEU A 322 12.44 3.59 12.36
N VAL A 323 11.65 4.21 11.50
CA VAL A 323 11.84 5.56 10.96
C VAL A 323 10.61 6.41 11.27
N LEU A 324 10.76 7.33 12.24
CA LEU A 324 9.73 8.30 12.56
C LEU A 324 10.03 9.62 11.84
N LEU A 325 9.07 10.08 11.04
CA LEU A 325 9.18 11.27 10.20
C LEU A 325 8.50 12.46 10.88
N GLU A 326 9.30 13.49 11.16
CA GLU A 326 8.80 14.73 11.74
C GLU A 326 7.85 15.46 10.79
N ASP A 327 6.83 16.11 11.36
CA ASP A 327 5.83 16.92 10.65
C ASP A 327 5.21 16.16 9.45
N THR A 328 4.91 14.87 9.66
CA THR A 328 4.43 13.96 8.61
C THR A 328 3.17 13.24 9.09
N GLY A 329 2.17 13.12 8.21
CA GLY A 329 0.91 12.47 8.47
C GLY A 329 0.85 11.01 8.02
N HIS A 330 -0.35 10.57 7.68
CA HIS A 330 -0.63 9.17 7.35
C HIS A 330 -0.09 8.74 5.97
N LEU A 331 -0.14 9.62 4.97
CA LEU A 331 0.27 9.29 3.60
C LEU A 331 1.77 9.50 3.39
N VAL A 332 2.60 8.86 4.23
CA VAL A 332 4.07 9.00 4.26
C VAL A 332 4.70 8.83 2.88
N MET A 333 4.18 7.90 2.04
CA MET A 333 4.69 7.62 0.70
C MET A 333 4.41 8.73 -0.32
N LEU A 334 3.46 9.63 -0.01
CA LEU A 334 3.13 10.81 -0.81
C LEU A 334 3.71 12.10 -0.22
N GLU A 335 3.83 12.17 1.11
CA GLU A 335 4.28 13.36 1.83
C GLU A 335 5.81 13.45 1.89
N ARG A 336 6.49 12.30 2.04
CA ARG A 336 7.96 12.17 2.10
C ARG A 336 8.44 11.07 1.15
N PRO A 337 8.11 11.16 -0.15
CA PRO A 337 8.40 10.09 -1.11
C PRO A 337 9.89 9.75 -1.19
N GLU A 338 10.77 10.76 -1.09
CA GLU A 338 12.22 10.59 -1.15
C GLU A 338 12.76 9.73 0.00
N VAL A 339 12.22 9.91 1.21
CA VAL A 339 12.64 9.13 2.38
C VAL A 339 12.14 7.68 2.23
N VAL A 340 10.88 7.50 1.85
CA VAL A 340 10.33 6.15 1.64
C VAL A 340 11.09 5.41 0.53
N ILE A 341 11.46 6.08 -0.56
CA ILE A 341 12.27 5.49 -1.65
C ILE A 341 13.66 5.09 -1.14
N ALA A 342 14.32 5.95 -0.35
CA ALA A 342 15.62 5.62 0.24
C ALA A 342 15.54 4.40 1.17
N GLN A 343 14.51 4.33 2.05
CA GLN A 343 14.29 3.18 2.93
C GLN A 343 14.02 1.88 2.15
N LEU A 344 13.26 1.97 1.04
CA LEU A 344 13.05 0.82 0.16
C LEU A 344 14.36 0.40 -0.55
N GLY A 345 15.19 1.35 -0.93
CA GLY A 345 16.52 1.07 -1.50
C GLY A 345 17.41 0.30 -0.52
N ASP A 346 17.51 0.77 0.73
CA ASP A 346 18.26 0.11 1.79
C ASP A 346 17.73 -1.30 2.07
N LEU A 347 16.39 -1.45 2.14
CA LEU A 347 15.73 -2.74 2.32
C LEU A 347 16.05 -3.74 1.20
N LEU A 348 16.00 -3.27 -0.05
CA LEU A 348 16.32 -4.10 -1.21
C LEU A 348 17.79 -4.53 -1.24
N ALA A 349 18.70 -3.66 -0.83
CA ALA A 349 20.12 -3.99 -0.70
C ALA A 349 20.34 -5.08 0.37
N ALA A 350 19.75 -4.91 1.57
CA ALA A 350 19.83 -5.91 2.64
C ALA A 350 19.20 -7.26 2.23
N ALA A 351 18.06 -7.23 1.55
CA ALA A 351 17.39 -8.43 1.02
C ALA A 351 18.25 -9.18 -0.02
N ALA A 352 19.00 -8.44 -0.85
CA ALA A 352 19.90 -9.03 -1.85
C ALA A 352 21.13 -9.69 -1.18
N GLU A 353 21.68 -9.07 -0.13
CA GLU A 353 22.80 -9.62 0.64
C GLU A 353 22.40 -10.88 1.41
N GLY A 354 21.28 -10.86 2.13
CA GLY A 354 20.73 -12.01 2.85
C GLY A 354 20.43 -13.19 1.92
N GLY A 355 19.80 -12.94 0.77
CA GLY A 355 19.54 -13.97 -0.24
C GLY A 355 20.81 -14.53 -0.92
N ALA A 356 21.92 -13.79 -0.94
CA ALA A 356 23.21 -14.28 -1.44
C ALA A 356 23.88 -15.20 -0.41
N LEU A 357 23.81 -14.87 0.89
CA LEU A 357 24.36 -15.67 1.99
C LEU A 357 23.64 -17.01 2.11
N ASP A 358 22.31 -17.05 2.06
CA ASP A 358 21.53 -18.28 2.15
C ASP A 358 21.79 -19.22 0.96
N ARG A 359 21.91 -18.69 -0.27
CA ARG A 359 22.32 -19.48 -1.46
C ARG A 359 23.73 -20.04 -1.31
N GLY A 360 24.66 -19.27 -0.74
CA GLY A 360 26.03 -19.73 -0.44
C GLY A 360 26.06 -20.88 0.58
N GLN A 361 25.25 -20.79 1.64
CA GLN A 361 25.14 -21.81 2.67
C GLN A 361 24.50 -23.11 2.14
N ARG A 362 23.42 -23.00 1.35
CA ARG A 362 22.78 -24.17 0.71
C ARG A 362 23.68 -24.84 -0.32
N ALA A 363 24.46 -24.08 -1.08
CA ALA A 363 25.46 -24.63 -2.00
C ALA A 363 26.59 -25.38 -1.26
N ALA A 364 27.05 -24.81 -0.13
CA ALA A 364 28.08 -25.45 0.72
C ALA A 364 27.56 -26.71 1.43
N ALA A 365 26.31 -26.73 1.87
CA ALA A 365 25.66 -27.91 2.46
C ALA A 365 25.44 -29.01 1.43
N GLY A 366 25.01 -28.67 0.21
CA GLY A 366 24.86 -29.64 -0.90
C GLY A 366 26.19 -30.24 -1.38
N ALA A 367 27.29 -29.49 -1.28
CA ALA A 367 28.62 -29.99 -1.59
C ALA A 367 29.16 -30.98 -0.54
N ARG A 368 28.82 -30.78 0.75
CA ARG A 368 29.22 -31.69 1.86
C ARG A 368 28.38 -32.98 1.92
N GLY A 369 27.18 -33.00 1.35
CA GLY A 369 26.32 -34.19 1.26
C GLY A 369 26.64 -35.13 0.08
N ARG A 370 27.59 -34.77 -0.78
CA ARG A 370 28.06 -35.58 -1.93
C ARG A 370 29.51 -36.07 -1.81
N ALA A 371 30.16 -35.82 -0.70
CA ALA A 371 31.46 -36.36 -0.34
C ALA A 371 31.27 -37.44 0.76
#